data_9cea8b712747df3659b590f44d037ad6
#
_entry.id   9cea8b712747df3659b590f44d037ad6
#
_cell.length_a   1.000
_cell.length_b   1.000
_cell.length_c   1.000
_cell.angle_alpha   90.00
_cell.angle_beta   90.00
_cell.angle_gamma   90.00
#
_symmetry.space_group_name_H-M   'P 1'
#
loop_
_entity.id
_entity.type
_entity.pdbx_description
1 polymer ?
#
loop_
_entity_poly.entity_id
_entity_poly.type
_entity_poly.pdbx_seq_one_letter_code
_entity_poly.pdbx_strand_id
1 'polypeptide(L)'
;MAEFRLATLWCIEAPLQAVWDAIHDATTWPTWWKNVEAVRELQAGATDGLGAVHRYTWKGALPYRVIIDVRVTRVAPLVALEGEASGALKGVGRWRFTADGSRTLVHYDWHVRTASTWMNAAALAPPVRRAFRWNHDSIMREGGVALARLLEARLVDCE
;
A
#
# COMPACT_ATOMS: atom_id res chain seq x y z
N MET A 1 11.46 -9.19 17.54
CA MET A 1 10.35 -8.93 16.62
C MET A 1 10.82 -9.06 15.19
N ALA A 2 10.01 -9.65 14.33
CA ALA A 2 10.33 -9.74 12.91
C ALA A 2 10.02 -8.41 12.22
N GLU A 3 11.03 -7.85 11.56
CA GLU A 3 10.90 -6.62 10.78
C GLU A 3 10.98 -6.91 9.30
N PHE A 4 10.23 -6.15 8.52
CA PHE A 4 10.22 -6.19 7.07
C PHE A 4 10.37 -4.78 6.51
N ARG A 5 11.29 -4.64 5.57
CA ARG A 5 11.45 -3.43 4.76
C ARG A 5 11.17 -3.81 3.33
N LEU A 6 10.07 -3.33 2.82
CA LEU A 6 9.56 -3.69 1.50
C LEU A 6 9.43 -2.42 0.67
N ALA A 7 9.92 -2.47 -0.55
CA ALA A 7 9.89 -1.34 -1.46
C ALA A 7 9.21 -1.76 -2.77
N THR A 8 8.40 -0.87 -3.31
CA THR A 8 7.70 -1.07 -4.57
C THR A 8 7.87 0.17 -5.44
N LEU A 9 8.08 -0.02 -6.73
CA LEU A 9 8.11 1.05 -7.71
C LEU A 9 7.15 0.72 -8.85
N TRP A 10 6.22 1.63 -9.11
CA TRP A 10 5.35 1.59 -10.27
C TRP A 10 5.70 2.72 -11.22
N CYS A 11 5.82 2.42 -12.50
CA CYS A 11 5.91 3.43 -13.57
C CYS A 11 4.63 3.33 -14.40
N ILE A 12 3.79 4.34 -14.32
CA ILE A 12 2.49 4.35 -14.97
C ILE A 12 2.45 5.46 -16.02
N GLU A 13 2.09 5.13 -17.24
CA GLU A 13 1.94 6.10 -18.33
C GLU A 13 0.63 6.89 -18.19
N ALA A 14 0.49 7.61 -17.09
CA ALA A 14 -0.68 8.43 -16.76
C ALA A 14 -0.24 9.73 -16.08
N PRO A 15 -1.08 10.77 -16.12
CA PRO A 15 -0.78 12.04 -15.47
C PRO A 15 -0.69 11.88 -13.94
N LEU A 16 0.21 12.64 -13.34
CA LEU A 16 0.43 12.65 -11.90
C LEU A 16 -0.87 12.88 -11.11
N GLN A 17 -1.71 13.80 -11.55
CA GLN A 17 -2.98 14.08 -10.86
C GLN A 17 -3.90 12.86 -10.82
N ALA A 18 -4.02 12.13 -11.93
CA ALA A 18 -4.88 10.94 -12.01
C ALA A 18 -4.36 9.83 -11.09
N VAL A 19 -3.05 9.63 -11.04
CA VAL A 19 -2.42 8.63 -10.17
C VAL A 19 -2.58 9.01 -8.71
N TRP A 20 -2.32 10.27 -8.38
CA TRP A 20 -2.52 10.79 -7.03
C TRP A 20 -3.95 10.61 -6.55
N ASP A 21 -4.93 11.01 -7.35
CA ASP A 21 -6.35 10.95 -6.97
C ASP A 21 -6.77 9.51 -6.66
N ALA A 22 -6.34 8.55 -7.46
CA ALA A 22 -6.69 7.14 -7.27
C ALA A 22 -6.10 6.56 -5.98
N ILE A 23 -4.87 6.94 -5.63
CA ILE A 23 -4.18 6.42 -4.44
C ILE A 23 -4.60 7.18 -3.18
N HIS A 24 -4.78 8.50 -3.27
CA HIS A 24 -5.16 9.33 -2.13
C HIS A 24 -6.53 8.95 -1.55
N ASP A 25 -7.49 8.60 -2.39
CA ASP A 25 -8.80 8.14 -1.93
C ASP A 25 -8.81 6.63 -1.71
N ALA A 26 -8.29 6.21 -0.58
CA ALA A 26 -8.15 4.79 -0.24
C ALA A 26 -9.51 4.06 -0.12
N THR A 27 -10.59 4.76 0.14
CA THR A 27 -11.92 4.15 0.24
C THR A 27 -12.41 3.58 -1.08
N THR A 28 -11.82 4.03 -2.19
CA THR A 28 -12.13 3.51 -3.53
C THR A 28 -11.32 2.26 -3.90
N TRP A 29 -10.25 1.95 -3.19
CA TRP A 29 -9.33 0.86 -3.55
C TRP A 29 -10.04 -0.50 -3.76
N PRO A 30 -11.01 -0.90 -2.93
CA PRO A 30 -11.70 -2.17 -3.17
C PRO A 30 -12.40 -2.27 -4.54
N THR A 31 -12.69 -1.15 -5.18
CA THR A 31 -13.36 -1.14 -6.47
C THR A 31 -12.44 -1.46 -7.64
N TRP A 32 -11.11 -1.31 -7.46
CA TRP A 32 -10.16 -1.55 -8.54
C TRP A 32 -8.96 -2.44 -8.14
N TRP A 33 -8.68 -2.58 -6.86
CA TRP A 33 -7.56 -3.40 -6.36
C TRP A 33 -8.10 -4.63 -5.63
N LYS A 34 -8.18 -5.75 -6.32
CA LYS A 34 -8.84 -6.96 -5.80
C LYS A 34 -8.29 -7.49 -4.48
N ASN A 35 -7.01 -7.22 -4.19
CA ASN A 35 -6.36 -7.65 -2.94
C ASN A 35 -6.81 -6.83 -1.73
N VAL A 36 -7.42 -5.69 -1.96
CA VAL A 36 -8.04 -4.87 -0.92
C VAL A 36 -9.52 -5.24 -0.87
N GLU A 37 -9.88 -6.15 0.01
CA GLU A 37 -11.27 -6.62 0.13
C GLU A 37 -12.19 -5.55 0.69
N ALA A 38 -11.69 -4.77 1.64
CA ALA A 38 -12.46 -3.71 2.28
C ALA A 38 -11.56 -2.60 2.81
N VAL A 39 -12.06 -1.38 2.75
CA VAL A 39 -11.51 -0.23 3.47
C VAL A 39 -12.64 0.43 4.22
N ARG A 40 -12.49 0.54 5.54
CA ARG A 40 -13.50 1.16 6.40
C ARG A 40 -12.88 2.36 7.11
N GLU A 41 -13.52 3.51 6.97
CA GLU A 41 -13.13 4.70 7.71
C GLU A 41 -13.58 4.57 9.16
N LEU A 42 -12.62 4.53 10.09
CA LEU A 42 -12.89 4.47 11.53
C LEU A 42 -12.94 5.87 12.15
N GLN A 43 -12.19 6.80 11.60
CA GLN A 43 -12.11 8.18 12.04
C GLN A 43 -11.94 9.08 10.83
N ALA A 44 -12.77 10.10 10.71
CA ALA A 44 -12.62 11.09 9.66
C ALA A 44 -11.39 11.97 9.96
N GLY A 45 -10.68 12.34 8.91
CA GLY A 45 -9.57 13.28 8.98
C GLY A 45 -9.98 14.69 8.60
N ALA A 46 -8.96 15.53 8.37
CA ALA A 46 -9.13 16.84 7.79
C ALA A 46 -9.59 16.72 6.32
N THR A 47 -9.84 17.85 5.66
CA THR A 47 -10.32 17.88 4.27
C THR A 47 -9.40 17.13 3.31
N ASP A 48 -8.06 17.18 3.55
CA ASP A 48 -7.07 16.46 2.77
C ASP A 48 -6.87 15.01 3.21
N GLY A 49 -7.55 14.57 4.26
CA GLY A 49 -7.44 13.24 4.84
C GLY A 49 -6.43 13.12 5.98
N LEU A 50 -5.70 14.17 6.33
CA LEU A 50 -4.73 14.12 7.43
C LEU A 50 -5.43 13.75 8.75
N GLY A 51 -4.90 12.74 9.44
CA GLY A 51 -5.46 12.24 10.70
C GLY A 51 -6.56 11.21 10.54
N ALA A 52 -7.03 10.92 9.33
CA ALA A 52 -8.01 9.87 9.08
C ALA A 52 -7.44 8.51 9.49
N VAL A 53 -8.29 7.64 10.02
CA VAL A 53 -7.95 6.27 10.35
C VAL A 53 -8.81 5.35 9.49
N HIS A 54 -8.14 4.50 8.70
CA HIS A 54 -8.80 3.52 7.85
C HIS A 54 -8.40 2.11 8.26
N ARG A 55 -9.38 1.22 8.26
CA ARG A 55 -9.11 -0.22 8.43
C ARG A 55 -9.11 -0.90 7.08
N TYR A 56 -8.00 -1.51 6.75
CA TYR A 56 -7.80 -2.26 5.52
C TYR A 56 -7.89 -3.75 5.79
N THR A 57 -8.63 -4.45 4.94
CA THR A 57 -8.61 -5.93 4.90
C THR A 57 -7.91 -6.34 3.60
N TRP A 58 -6.74 -6.94 3.75
CA TRP A 58 -5.90 -7.38 2.65
C TRP A 58 -6.00 -8.89 2.46
N LYS A 59 -6.07 -9.33 1.21
CA LYS A 59 -6.06 -10.73 0.84
C LYS A 59 -5.19 -10.93 -0.39
N GLY A 60 -4.08 -11.65 -0.23
CA GLY A 60 -3.21 -12.07 -1.32
C GLY A 60 -3.49 -13.50 -1.76
N ALA A 61 -2.47 -14.15 -2.34
CA ALA A 61 -2.54 -15.53 -2.76
C ALA A 61 -2.54 -16.52 -1.60
N LEU A 62 -2.01 -16.13 -0.44
CA LEU A 62 -1.99 -16.97 0.75
C LEU A 62 -3.38 -17.06 1.39
N PRO A 63 -3.69 -18.18 2.07
CA PRO A 63 -5.06 -18.46 2.57
C PRO A 63 -5.38 -17.73 3.89
N TYR A 64 -4.97 -16.49 4.04
CA TYR A 64 -5.30 -15.68 5.21
C TYR A 64 -5.51 -14.21 4.82
N ARG A 65 -6.21 -13.50 5.70
CA ARG A 65 -6.44 -12.06 5.59
C ARG A 65 -5.58 -11.32 6.60
N VAL A 66 -5.12 -10.14 6.20
CA VAL A 66 -4.39 -9.24 7.08
C VAL A 66 -5.23 -7.99 7.28
N ILE A 67 -5.56 -7.70 8.53
CA ILE A 67 -6.34 -6.52 8.91
C ILE A 67 -5.40 -5.52 9.58
N ILE A 68 -5.33 -4.32 9.02
CA ILE A 68 -4.42 -3.27 9.46
C ILE A 68 -5.20 -1.95 9.55
N ASP A 69 -5.01 -1.23 10.65
CA ASP A 69 -5.50 0.13 10.80
C ASP A 69 -4.36 1.08 10.46
N VAL A 70 -4.63 2.06 9.62
CA VAL A 70 -3.63 3.06 9.22
C VAL A 70 -4.15 4.46 9.52
N ARG A 71 -3.37 5.22 10.28
CA ARG A 71 -3.60 6.65 10.51
C ARG A 71 -2.77 7.44 9.51
N VAL A 72 -3.40 8.32 8.77
CA VAL A 72 -2.72 9.22 7.84
C VAL A 72 -1.96 10.28 8.63
N THR A 73 -0.63 10.28 8.51
CA THR A 73 0.26 11.17 9.26
C THR A 73 0.85 12.30 8.43
N ARG A 74 0.82 12.17 7.10
CA ARG A 74 1.30 13.22 6.20
C ARG A 74 0.54 13.18 4.88
N VAL A 75 0.10 14.35 4.44
CA VAL A 75 -0.46 14.56 3.10
C VAL A 75 0.26 15.75 2.46
N ALA A 76 1.09 15.47 1.47
CA ALA A 76 1.72 16.49 0.64
C ALA A 76 1.18 16.30 -0.78
N PRO A 77 0.18 17.09 -1.22
CA PRO A 77 -0.52 16.86 -2.48
C PRO A 77 0.42 16.69 -3.66
N LEU A 78 0.22 15.65 -4.46
CA LEU A 78 1.01 15.27 -5.63
C LEU A 78 2.46 14.88 -5.31
N VAL A 79 2.86 14.84 -4.06
CA VAL A 79 4.24 14.56 -3.62
C VAL A 79 4.33 13.33 -2.76
N ALA A 80 3.57 13.28 -1.65
CA ALA A 80 3.72 12.19 -0.68
C ALA A 80 2.48 11.96 0.17
N LEU A 81 2.30 10.69 0.57
CA LEU A 81 1.36 10.26 1.59
C LEU A 81 2.11 9.36 2.57
N GLU A 82 1.90 9.56 3.86
CA GLU A 82 2.48 8.70 4.88
C GLU A 82 1.41 8.28 5.88
N GLY A 83 1.56 7.08 6.42
CA GLY A 83 0.65 6.55 7.41
C GLY A 83 1.34 5.63 8.41
N GLU A 84 0.80 5.58 9.61
CA GLU A 84 1.21 4.66 10.66
C GLU A 84 0.24 3.51 10.76
N ALA A 85 0.77 2.29 10.67
CA ALA A 85 0.01 1.06 10.76
C ALA A 85 0.00 0.51 12.17
N SER A 86 -1.14 -0.08 12.56
CA SER A 86 -1.33 -0.82 13.79
C SER A 86 -2.23 -2.03 13.52
N GLY A 87 -2.35 -2.92 14.50
CA GLY A 87 -3.09 -4.16 14.36
C GLY A 87 -2.16 -5.35 14.11
N ALA A 88 -2.41 -6.13 13.07
CA ALA A 88 -1.59 -7.30 12.74
C ALA A 88 -0.13 -6.94 12.47
N LEU A 89 0.11 -5.78 11.88
CA LEU A 89 1.44 -5.23 11.61
C LEU A 89 1.53 -3.82 12.18
N LYS A 90 2.71 -3.46 12.66
CA LYS A 90 2.99 -2.10 13.16
C LYS A 90 4.13 -1.51 12.36
N GLY A 91 4.01 -0.27 11.97
CA GLY A 91 5.07 0.41 11.24
C GLY A 91 4.58 1.60 10.45
N VAL A 92 5.31 1.93 9.39
CA VAL A 92 5.07 3.12 8.59
C VAL A 92 5.05 2.76 7.12
N GLY A 93 4.06 3.28 6.41
CA GLY A 93 3.99 3.23 4.95
C GLY A 93 4.17 4.62 4.36
N ARG A 94 4.94 4.71 3.29
CA ARG A 94 5.21 5.99 2.60
C ARG A 94 5.02 5.82 1.11
N TRP A 95 4.13 6.63 0.56
CA TRP A 95 3.95 6.79 -0.87
C TRP A 95 4.66 8.06 -1.32
N ARG A 96 5.44 7.98 -2.39
CA ARG A 96 6.07 9.14 -3.03
C ARG A 96 5.75 9.15 -4.51
N PHE A 97 5.43 10.32 -5.04
CA PHE A 97 4.98 10.51 -6.41
C PHE A 97 5.93 11.44 -7.15
N THR A 98 6.33 11.06 -8.35
CA THR A 98 7.22 11.87 -9.18
C THR A 98 6.72 11.86 -10.63
N ALA A 99 6.54 13.05 -11.20
CA ALA A 99 6.26 13.16 -12.62
C ALA A 99 7.55 12.99 -13.43
N ASP A 100 7.49 12.21 -14.50
CA ASP A 100 8.61 11.97 -15.42
C ASP A 100 8.05 11.97 -16.85
N GLY A 101 7.98 13.15 -17.45
CA GLY A 101 7.37 13.32 -18.77
C GLY A 101 5.90 12.94 -18.75
N SER A 102 5.52 11.99 -19.59
CA SER A 102 4.14 11.47 -19.66
C SER A 102 3.85 10.35 -18.63
N ARG A 103 4.86 9.99 -17.83
CA ARG A 103 4.76 8.94 -16.84
C ARG A 103 4.70 9.50 -15.43
N THR A 104 4.19 8.70 -14.52
CA THR A 104 4.25 8.94 -13.08
C THR A 104 4.97 7.78 -12.41
N LEU A 105 5.98 8.11 -11.61
CA LEU A 105 6.70 7.14 -10.79
C LEU A 105 6.06 7.15 -9.40
N VAL A 106 5.68 5.97 -8.92
CA VAL A 106 5.10 5.79 -7.58
C VAL A 106 6.03 4.89 -6.80
N HIS A 107 6.63 5.43 -5.75
CA HIS A 107 7.43 4.66 -4.79
C HIS A 107 6.58 4.38 -3.56
N TYR A 108 6.58 3.14 -3.12
CA TYR A 108 5.93 2.76 -1.86
C TYR A 108 6.93 2.02 -0.98
N ASP A 109 7.21 2.60 0.17
CA ASP A 109 8.08 2.00 1.18
C ASP A 109 7.22 1.56 2.37
N TRP A 110 7.36 0.30 2.73
CA TRP A 110 6.62 -0.33 3.81
C TRP A 110 7.61 -0.89 4.82
N HIS A 111 7.72 -0.22 5.97
CA HIS A 111 8.58 -0.66 7.06
C HIS A 111 7.70 -1.09 8.23
N VAL A 112 7.57 -2.39 8.43
CA VAL A 112 6.65 -2.97 9.40
C VAL A 112 7.31 -4.06 10.22
N ARG A 113 6.70 -4.33 11.36
CA ARG A 113 7.03 -5.44 12.24
C ARG A 113 5.76 -6.19 12.62
N THR A 114 5.91 -7.49 12.85
CA THR A 114 4.82 -8.31 13.33
C THR A 114 4.49 -7.96 14.78
N ALA A 115 3.18 -7.92 15.11
CA ALA A 115 2.71 -7.44 16.40
C ALA A 115 2.42 -8.57 17.41
N SER A 116 2.17 -9.80 16.93
CA SER A 116 1.83 -10.92 17.81
C SER A 116 3.03 -11.83 18.07
N THR A 117 3.08 -12.45 19.25
CA THR A 117 4.17 -13.33 19.64
C THR A 117 4.32 -14.54 18.71
N TRP A 118 3.21 -15.18 18.34
CA TRP A 118 3.26 -16.33 17.44
C TRP A 118 3.67 -15.94 16.01
N MET A 119 3.24 -14.77 15.53
CA MET A 119 3.67 -14.23 14.24
C MET A 119 5.17 -13.91 14.25
N ASN A 120 5.69 -13.37 15.36
CA ASN A 120 7.11 -13.11 15.52
C ASN A 120 7.92 -14.40 15.43
N ALA A 121 7.50 -15.43 16.13
CA ALA A 121 8.16 -16.73 16.11
C ALA A 121 8.11 -17.38 14.73
N ALA A 122 6.96 -17.38 14.10
CA ALA A 122 6.79 -17.93 12.75
C ALA A 122 7.59 -17.17 11.71
N ALA A 123 7.59 -15.83 11.77
CA ALA A 123 8.27 -14.96 10.81
C ALA A 123 9.79 -15.00 10.91
N LEU A 124 10.36 -15.58 11.96
CA LEU A 124 11.80 -15.83 12.05
C LEU A 124 12.25 -16.97 11.14
N ALA A 125 11.35 -17.89 10.79
CA ALA A 125 11.66 -19.01 9.89
C ALA A 125 11.84 -18.49 8.45
N PRO A 126 12.97 -18.78 7.77
CA PRO A 126 13.22 -18.28 6.42
C PRO A 126 12.11 -18.56 5.39
N PRO A 127 11.48 -19.76 5.36
CA PRO A 127 10.36 -20.00 4.43
C PRO A 127 9.16 -19.08 4.64
N VAL A 128 8.84 -18.75 5.89
CA VAL A 128 7.72 -17.87 6.23
C VAL A 128 8.04 -16.43 5.82
N ARG A 129 9.28 -15.98 6.05
CA ARG A 129 9.72 -14.64 5.61
C ARG A 129 9.64 -14.50 4.10
N ARG A 130 10.07 -15.52 3.35
CA ARG A 130 9.97 -15.53 1.89
C ARG A 130 8.52 -15.51 1.42
N ALA A 131 7.65 -16.27 2.06
CA ALA A 131 6.23 -16.30 1.74
C ALA A 131 5.57 -14.94 1.99
N PHE A 132 5.91 -14.27 3.08
CA PHE A 132 5.41 -12.94 3.41
C PHE A 132 5.86 -11.91 2.35
N ARG A 133 7.14 -11.89 1.99
CA ARG A 133 7.66 -11.00 0.95
C ARG A 133 7.03 -11.27 -0.40
N TRP A 134 6.94 -12.53 -0.78
CA TRP A 134 6.31 -12.93 -2.04
C TRP A 134 4.84 -12.51 -2.09
N ASN A 135 4.12 -12.69 -1.00
CA ASN A 135 2.72 -12.28 -0.91
C ASN A 135 2.57 -10.76 -1.06
N HIS A 136 3.40 -10.00 -0.36
CA HIS A 136 3.43 -8.54 -0.47
C HIS A 136 3.76 -8.10 -1.90
N ASP A 137 4.82 -8.64 -2.49
CA ASP A 137 5.25 -8.26 -3.84
C ASP A 137 4.17 -8.61 -4.88
N SER A 138 3.47 -9.72 -4.70
CA SER A 138 2.37 -10.13 -5.54
C SER A 138 1.20 -9.15 -5.45
N ILE A 139 0.81 -8.77 -4.24
CA ILE A 139 -0.25 -7.79 -3.98
C ILE A 139 0.10 -6.45 -4.64
N MET A 140 1.32 -5.98 -4.47
CA MET A 140 1.74 -4.70 -5.02
C MET A 140 1.82 -4.73 -6.55
N ARG A 141 2.31 -5.81 -7.13
CA ARG A 141 2.33 -5.97 -8.60
C ARG A 141 0.92 -5.96 -9.18
N GLU A 142 0.00 -6.70 -8.57
CA GLU A 142 -1.40 -6.72 -8.98
C GLU A 142 -2.06 -5.35 -8.83
N GLY A 143 -1.70 -4.60 -7.78
CA GLY A 143 -2.15 -3.24 -7.57
C GLY A 143 -1.70 -2.28 -8.65
N GLY A 144 -0.44 -2.37 -9.07
CA GLY A 144 0.10 -1.55 -10.17
C GLY A 144 -0.61 -1.82 -11.49
N VAL A 145 -0.84 -3.10 -11.82
CA VAL A 145 -1.58 -3.50 -13.02
C VAL A 145 -3.03 -3.00 -12.96
N ALA A 146 -3.67 -3.13 -11.80
CA ALA A 146 -5.05 -2.69 -11.61
C ALA A 146 -5.19 -1.17 -11.72
N LEU A 147 -4.26 -0.42 -11.15
CA LEU A 147 -4.25 1.04 -11.26
C LEU A 147 -4.08 1.50 -12.71
N ALA A 148 -3.15 0.90 -13.43
CA ALA A 148 -2.95 1.20 -14.84
C ALA A 148 -4.22 0.92 -15.65
N ARG A 149 -4.89 -0.19 -15.37
CA ARG A 149 -6.16 -0.54 -16.03
C ARG A 149 -7.27 0.46 -15.69
N LEU A 150 -7.37 0.86 -14.42
CA LEU A 150 -8.34 1.87 -13.99
C LEU A 150 -8.17 3.18 -14.76
N LEU A 151 -6.93 3.60 -14.98
CA LEU A 151 -6.59 4.86 -15.66
C LEU A 151 -6.50 4.71 -17.18
N GLU A 152 -6.81 3.53 -17.72
CA GLU A 152 -6.65 3.23 -19.15
C GLU A 152 -5.24 3.55 -19.65
N ALA A 153 -4.25 3.20 -18.84
CA ALA A 153 -2.85 3.50 -19.04
C ALA A 153 -2.02 2.21 -19.07
N ARG A 154 -0.71 2.35 -19.27
CA ARG A 154 0.22 1.23 -19.29
C ARG A 154 1.10 1.29 -18.06
N LEU A 155 1.29 0.13 -17.44
CA LEU A 155 2.34 -0.08 -16.45
C LEU A 155 3.59 -0.50 -17.23
N VAL A 156 4.67 0.25 -17.07
CA VAL A 156 5.93 0.02 -17.79
C VAL A 156 7.07 -0.22 -16.80
N ASP A 157 8.17 -0.78 -17.31
CA ASP A 157 9.37 -0.93 -16.49
C ASP A 157 10.03 0.44 -16.30
N CYS A 158 10.48 0.66 -15.08
CA CYS A 158 11.26 1.86 -14.74
C CYS A 158 12.75 1.52 -14.87
N GLU A 159 13.37 1.98 -15.93
CA GLU A 159 14.83 1.92 -16.12
C GLU A 159 15.47 3.26 -15.78
#